data_7c1621f8e2d64cc0455371225f704557
#
_entry.id   7c1621f8e2d64cc0455371225f704557
#
_cell.length_a   1.000
_cell.length_b   1.000
_cell.length_c   1.000
_cell.angle_alpha   90.00
_cell.angle_beta   90.00
_cell.angle_gamma   90.00
#
_symmetry.space_group_name_H-M   'P 1'
#
loop_
_entity.id
_entity.type
_entity.pdbx_description
1 polymer ?
#
loop_
_entity_poly.entity_id
_entity_poly.type
_entity_poly.pdbx_seq_one_letter_code
_entity_poly.pdbx_strand_id
1 'polypeptide(L)'
;MELRDYQQQCVDGLRAAFKQGHRRVLLVAPTGAGKTVMFSYLTRALTERGNRVLLLAHRDFLLDQIGGTLARFEIPHGFIAAKRKRELCHLAQVAGVHTLKNRIQKIAWQPDWIICDEAHHATAGSWDTILNAYPAARVVGVTATPQRLDGKGLGEVFEEMVLGPRVQDLMDRGFLSRVQYYSPATVSTDGLHTRMGDYVQSEIEQAVNTRGVTGHAVDWYRKACDGAPAIAFCASIAHSENVAEGFRAAGYRWQALHSKMSYADNQAAIKKLANGELHGVSSCDIISEGFDVPVVTAAILLRPTKSLGLHLQQIGRVLRPAPGKQRAIIIDHVGNVAQCKAGLWSLNHGRAEDDREWSLDGAKKKEKSERVGRCEQCLAIIPPAAKICPECGHEKQAAERKPLEQVSGDLEELPEWMPPPETGIRRHILEVIKRRLDVREDELAEDLIPKVPLNCYAYKRATELRDQSVGGLAVFIHEQQTEATWEAFN
;
A
#
# COMPACT_ATOMS: atom_id res chain seq x y z
N MET A 1 18.08 17.50 15.51
CA MET A 1 17.16 16.75 14.61
C MET A 1 16.23 17.76 13.97
N GLU A 2 16.34 17.91 12.67
CA GLU A 2 15.52 18.84 11.90
C GLU A 2 14.55 18.05 11.02
N LEU A 3 13.28 18.40 11.05
CA LEU A 3 12.24 17.81 10.24
C LEU A 3 12.14 18.55 8.90
N ARG A 4 11.82 17.81 7.85
CA ARG A 4 11.38 18.43 6.59
C ARG A 4 10.02 19.10 6.82
N ASP A 5 9.68 20.10 6.00
CA ASP A 5 8.45 20.87 6.12
C ASP A 5 7.18 20.00 6.23
N TYR A 6 7.01 19.01 5.32
CA TYR A 6 5.88 18.09 5.37
C TYR A 6 5.87 17.19 6.61
N GLN A 7 7.05 16.83 7.13
CA GLN A 7 7.15 16.07 8.39
C GLN A 7 6.74 16.93 9.57
N GLN A 8 7.12 18.21 9.55
CA GLN A 8 6.69 19.18 10.53
C GLN A 8 5.16 19.36 10.49
N GLN A 9 4.57 19.50 9.30
CA GLN A 9 3.12 19.57 9.13
C GLN A 9 2.40 18.35 9.70
N CYS A 10 2.92 17.14 9.47
CA CYS A 10 2.38 15.91 10.08
C CYS A 10 2.42 15.95 11.61
N VAL A 11 3.54 16.39 12.18
CA VAL A 11 3.71 16.51 13.64
C VAL A 11 2.78 17.58 14.22
N ASP A 12 2.61 18.69 13.53
CA ASP A 12 1.73 19.77 13.96
C ASP A 12 0.25 19.36 13.85
N GLY A 13 -0.12 18.59 12.82
CA GLY A 13 -1.43 17.96 12.71
C GLY A 13 -1.73 17.03 13.89
N LEU A 14 -0.77 16.17 14.27
CA LEU A 14 -0.89 15.32 15.46
C LEU A 14 -1.09 16.17 16.74
N ARG A 15 -0.28 17.23 16.91
CA ARG A 15 -0.41 18.15 18.06
C ARG A 15 -1.78 18.83 18.12
N ALA A 16 -2.30 19.25 16.96
CA ALA A 16 -3.61 19.86 16.84
C ALA A 16 -4.72 18.88 17.25
N ALA A 17 -4.70 17.65 16.75
CA ALA A 17 -5.66 16.62 17.11
C ALA A 17 -5.67 16.31 18.63
N PHE A 18 -4.49 16.18 19.25
CA PHE A 18 -4.39 16.01 20.72
C PHE A 18 -4.85 17.22 21.51
N LYS A 19 -4.68 18.46 20.99
CA LYS A 19 -5.21 19.68 21.62
C LYS A 19 -6.75 19.75 21.53
N GLN A 20 -7.35 19.19 20.50
CA GLN A 20 -8.80 19.07 20.35
C GLN A 20 -9.42 18.03 21.29
N GLY A 21 -8.61 17.28 22.01
CA GLY A 21 -9.07 16.33 23.03
C GLY A 21 -9.00 14.86 22.61
N HIS A 22 -8.68 14.57 21.34
CA HIS A 22 -8.49 13.19 20.90
C HIS A 22 -7.36 12.51 21.66
N ARG A 23 -7.52 11.24 21.96
CA ARG A 23 -6.54 10.46 22.71
C ARG A 23 -5.82 9.42 21.87
N ARG A 24 -6.40 9.02 20.76
CA ARG A 24 -5.85 8.00 19.85
C ARG A 24 -5.89 8.54 18.42
N VAL A 25 -4.74 8.97 17.91
CA VAL A 25 -4.62 9.64 16.61
C VAL A 25 -3.76 8.81 15.68
N LEU A 26 -4.23 8.61 14.46
CA LEU A 26 -3.53 7.88 13.41
C LEU A 26 -2.83 8.84 12.45
N LEU A 27 -1.53 8.69 12.25
CA LEU A 27 -0.78 9.34 11.18
C LEU A 27 -0.67 8.40 9.98
N VAL A 28 -1.21 8.82 8.85
CA VAL A 28 -1.10 8.11 7.58
C VAL A 28 -0.07 8.80 6.71
N ALA A 29 1.07 8.15 6.47
CA ALA A 29 2.12 8.69 5.62
C ALA A 29 2.75 7.58 4.78
N PRO A 30 3.03 7.81 3.48
CA PRO A 30 3.49 6.76 2.58
C PRO A 30 4.81 6.13 3.02
N THR A 31 5.09 4.94 2.50
CA THR A 31 6.40 4.29 2.69
C THR A 31 7.49 5.20 2.10
N GLY A 32 8.56 5.43 2.86
CA GLY A 32 9.64 6.35 2.45
C GLY A 32 9.45 7.81 2.89
N ALA A 33 8.29 8.23 3.41
CA ALA A 33 8.07 9.57 3.94
C ALA A 33 8.85 9.88 5.25
N GLY A 34 9.56 8.90 5.81
CA GLY A 34 10.33 9.10 7.04
C GLY A 34 9.49 9.01 8.32
N LYS A 35 8.50 8.12 8.35
CA LYS A 35 7.67 7.85 9.54
C LYS A 35 8.50 7.67 10.81
N THR A 36 9.58 6.87 10.74
CA THR A 36 10.48 6.63 11.86
C THR A 36 11.14 7.91 12.38
N VAL A 37 11.50 8.84 11.47
CA VAL A 37 12.06 10.15 11.85
C VAL A 37 11.01 10.99 12.59
N MET A 38 9.77 11.04 12.09
CA MET A 38 8.68 11.80 12.73
C MET A 38 8.36 11.29 14.12
N PHE A 39 8.20 9.98 14.32
CA PHE A 39 7.90 9.48 15.65
C PHE A 39 9.13 9.50 16.60
N SER A 40 10.37 9.44 16.09
CA SER A 40 11.57 9.69 16.92
C SER A 40 11.65 11.13 17.38
N TYR A 41 11.29 12.09 16.52
CA TYR A 41 11.17 13.51 16.92
C TYR A 41 10.10 13.71 18.00
N LEU A 42 8.94 13.08 17.86
CA LEU A 42 7.89 13.09 18.88
C LEU A 42 8.38 12.47 20.19
N THR A 43 9.07 11.33 20.13
CA THR A 43 9.65 10.65 21.29
C THR A 43 10.60 11.58 22.03
N ARG A 44 11.51 12.26 21.32
CA ARG A 44 12.42 13.24 21.93
C ARG A 44 11.66 14.35 22.64
N ALA A 45 10.74 15.00 21.92
CA ALA A 45 9.97 16.12 22.47
C ALA A 45 9.12 15.74 23.69
N LEU A 46 8.65 14.49 23.76
CA LEU A 46 7.88 13.97 24.88
C LEU A 46 8.79 13.60 26.06
N THR A 47 9.92 12.93 25.83
CA THR A 47 10.85 12.55 26.90
C THR A 47 11.56 13.76 27.52
N GLU A 48 11.87 14.80 26.74
CA GLU A 48 12.39 16.08 27.26
C GLU A 48 11.41 16.78 28.23
N ARG A 49 10.11 16.45 28.12
CA ARG A 49 9.07 16.92 29.07
C ARG A 49 8.80 15.96 30.22
N GLY A 50 9.61 14.92 30.37
CA GLY A 50 9.49 13.90 31.40
C GLY A 50 8.45 12.82 31.15
N ASN A 51 7.82 12.76 29.96
CA ASN A 51 6.83 11.73 29.63
C ASN A 51 7.51 10.39 29.31
N ARG A 52 6.85 9.31 29.71
CA ARG A 52 7.25 7.94 29.39
C ARG A 52 6.63 7.54 28.06
N VAL A 53 7.47 7.14 27.10
CA VAL A 53 7.06 6.82 25.73
C VAL A 53 7.33 5.34 25.42
N LEU A 54 6.30 4.61 25.07
CA LEU A 54 6.37 3.21 24.65
C LEU A 54 6.25 3.13 23.11
N LEU A 55 7.31 2.64 22.45
CA LEU A 55 7.30 2.41 21.01
C LEU A 55 7.06 0.92 20.75
N LEU A 56 6.00 0.60 20.03
CA LEU A 56 5.58 -0.77 19.75
C LEU A 56 5.90 -1.18 18.31
N ALA A 57 6.53 -2.35 18.17
CA ALA A 57 6.70 -3.02 16.90
C ALA A 57 6.51 -4.54 17.05
N HIS A 58 6.12 -5.21 15.96
CA HIS A 58 5.78 -6.64 16.02
C HIS A 58 6.92 -7.56 15.56
N ARG A 59 7.98 -7.04 14.92
CA ARG A 59 9.12 -7.82 14.43
C ARG A 59 10.42 -7.33 15.07
N ASP A 60 11.32 -8.27 15.37
CA ASP A 60 12.64 -7.98 15.97
C ASP A 60 13.46 -6.99 15.12
N PHE A 61 13.38 -7.11 13.79
CA PHE A 61 14.06 -6.20 12.87
C PHE A 61 13.58 -4.75 13.02
N LEU A 62 12.27 -4.54 13.19
CA LEU A 62 11.72 -3.19 13.43
C LEU A 62 12.19 -2.61 14.77
N LEU A 63 12.36 -3.46 15.79
CA LEU A 63 12.91 -3.03 17.08
C LEU A 63 14.35 -2.53 16.91
N ASP A 64 15.18 -3.22 16.10
CA ASP A 64 16.54 -2.78 15.79
C ASP A 64 16.55 -1.47 15.03
N GLN A 65 15.67 -1.32 14.04
CA GLN A 65 15.56 -0.11 13.24
C GLN A 65 15.12 1.09 14.08
N ILE A 66 14.11 0.92 14.94
CA ILE A 66 13.62 1.96 15.84
C ILE A 66 14.74 2.34 16.82
N GLY A 67 15.32 1.35 17.52
CA GLY A 67 16.38 1.60 18.48
C GLY A 67 17.61 2.25 17.85
N GLY A 68 18.05 1.77 16.67
CA GLY A 68 19.14 2.38 15.92
C GLY A 68 18.85 3.84 15.51
N THR A 69 17.58 4.15 15.16
CA THR A 69 17.18 5.52 14.85
C THR A 69 17.17 6.41 16.11
N LEU A 70 16.64 5.89 17.22
CA LEU A 70 16.67 6.62 18.51
C LEU A 70 18.12 6.88 18.96
N ALA A 71 19.00 5.88 18.83
CA ALA A 71 20.43 6.03 19.18
C ALA A 71 21.11 7.07 18.28
N ARG A 72 20.87 7.04 16.95
CA ARG A 72 21.40 8.05 16.01
C ARG A 72 20.96 9.48 16.34
N PHE A 73 19.80 9.62 16.93
CA PHE A 73 19.27 10.90 17.40
C PHE A 73 19.56 11.17 18.88
N GLU A 74 20.42 10.38 19.51
CA GLU A 74 20.86 10.55 20.90
C GLU A 74 19.68 10.57 21.89
N ILE A 75 18.65 9.74 21.64
CA ILE A 75 17.49 9.58 22.52
C ILE A 75 17.74 8.36 23.41
N PRO A 76 17.94 8.55 24.75
CA PRO A 76 18.14 7.43 25.67
C PRO A 76 16.91 6.52 25.69
N HIS A 77 17.10 5.22 25.47
CA HIS A 77 16.00 4.27 25.43
C HIS A 77 16.42 2.89 25.94
N GLY A 78 15.43 2.13 26.39
CA GLY A 78 15.58 0.73 26.76
C GLY A 78 14.76 -0.19 25.83
N PHE A 79 14.89 -1.50 26.06
CA PHE A 79 14.14 -2.49 25.31
C PHE A 79 13.29 -3.39 26.21
N ILE A 80 12.08 -3.69 25.75
CA ILE A 80 11.20 -4.72 26.29
C ILE A 80 10.97 -5.77 25.19
N ALA A 81 12.00 -6.58 24.94
CA ALA A 81 11.99 -7.56 23.87
C ALA A 81 12.64 -8.89 24.31
N ALA A 82 12.38 -9.97 23.58
CA ALA A 82 13.05 -11.24 23.80
C ALA A 82 14.55 -11.11 23.48
N LYS A 83 15.37 -11.84 24.23
CA LYS A 83 16.84 -11.90 24.03
C LYS A 83 17.58 -10.56 24.16
N ARG A 84 16.94 -9.52 24.74
CA ARG A 84 17.57 -8.21 25.00
C ARG A 84 17.60 -7.92 26.51
N LYS A 85 18.65 -7.22 26.94
CA LYS A 85 18.73 -6.73 28.31
C LYS A 85 17.62 -5.69 28.52
N ARG A 86 16.85 -5.84 29.59
CA ARG A 86 15.78 -4.94 29.95
C ARG A 86 16.32 -3.81 30.83
N GLU A 87 16.18 -2.58 30.37
CA GLU A 87 16.61 -1.39 31.08
C GLU A 87 15.43 -0.41 31.18
N LEU A 88 14.69 -0.48 32.30
CA LEU A 88 13.47 0.32 32.53
C LEU A 88 13.73 1.72 33.10
N CYS A 89 15.00 2.11 33.27
CA CYS A 89 15.37 3.44 33.80
C CYS A 89 15.13 4.56 32.78
N HIS A 90 15.04 4.24 31.49
CA HIS A 90 14.83 5.23 30.44
C HIS A 90 13.36 5.59 30.25
N LEU A 91 13.09 6.86 29.91
CA LEU A 91 11.75 7.35 29.60
C LEU A 91 11.21 6.80 28.28
N ALA A 92 12.05 6.46 27.32
CA ALA A 92 11.65 5.77 26.11
C ALA A 92 11.92 4.25 26.20
N GLN A 93 10.94 3.44 25.81
CA GLN A 93 11.05 1.98 25.78
C GLN A 93 10.60 1.46 24.42
N VAL A 94 11.45 0.68 23.73
CA VAL A 94 11.12 0.00 22.49
C VAL A 94 10.68 -1.43 22.81
N ALA A 95 9.45 -1.78 22.49
CA ALA A 95 8.87 -3.05 22.92
C ALA A 95 8.36 -3.91 21.77
N GLY A 96 8.69 -5.20 21.84
CA GLY A 96 8.07 -6.21 20.97
C GLY A 96 6.69 -6.59 21.47
N VAL A 97 5.67 -6.44 20.63
CA VAL A 97 4.25 -6.65 20.98
C VAL A 97 4.02 -7.99 21.68
N HIS A 98 4.52 -9.10 21.13
CA HIS A 98 4.35 -10.42 21.74
C HIS A 98 5.04 -10.55 23.10
N THR A 99 6.24 -9.97 23.24
CA THR A 99 6.99 -10.00 24.49
C THR A 99 6.30 -9.17 25.56
N LEU A 100 5.87 -7.97 25.22
CA LEU A 100 5.20 -7.07 26.14
C LEU A 100 3.85 -7.65 26.58
N LYS A 101 3.00 -8.13 25.68
CA LYS A 101 1.72 -8.77 26.02
C LYS A 101 1.89 -9.80 27.12
N ASN A 102 2.91 -10.68 27.02
CA ASN A 102 3.14 -11.77 27.97
C ASN A 102 3.79 -11.31 29.30
N ARG A 103 4.27 -10.06 29.37
CA ARG A 103 4.99 -9.51 30.52
C ARG A 103 4.33 -8.31 31.14
N ILE A 104 3.22 -7.84 30.60
CA ILE A 104 2.58 -6.56 30.95
C ILE A 104 2.31 -6.44 32.45
N GLN A 105 1.81 -7.53 33.08
CA GLN A 105 1.54 -7.56 34.53
C GLN A 105 2.81 -7.61 35.40
N LYS A 106 3.97 -7.91 34.80
CA LYS A 106 5.26 -8.02 35.50
C LYS A 106 6.14 -6.80 35.33
N ILE A 107 5.63 -5.76 34.63
CA ILE A 107 6.36 -4.54 34.34
C ILE A 107 5.65 -3.37 35.03
N ALA A 108 6.28 -2.86 36.08
CA ALA A 108 5.74 -1.70 36.82
C ALA A 108 5.85 -0.36 36.07
N TRP A 109 6.58 -0.33 34.94
CA TRP A 109 6.75 0.85 34.12
C TRP A 109 5.48 1.15 33.32
N GLN A 110 4.92 2.35 33.46
CA GLN A 110 3.65 2.76 32.83
C GLN A 110 3.95 3.85 31.80
N PRO A 111 3.48 3.72 30.54
CA PRO A 111 3.63 4.76 29.53
C PRO A 111 2.60 5.87 29.69
N ASP A 112 3.00 7.12 29.43
CA ASP A 112 2.11 8.25 29.21
C ASP A 112 1.68 8.32 27.74
N TRP A 113 2.55 7.82 26.84
CA TRP A 113 2.36 7.79 25.41
C TRP A 113 2.75 6.44 24.83
N ILE A 114 1.95 5.98 23.86
CA ILE A 114 2.24 4.77 23.07
C ILE A 114 2.34 5.19 21.61
N ILE A 115 3.42 4.81 20.94
CA ILE A 115 3.62 4.98 19.49
C ILE A 115 3.59 3.59 18.85
N CYS A 116 2.61 3.38 17.98
CA CYS A 116 2.40 2.12 17.26
C CYS A 116 2.94 2.26 15.83
N ASP A 117 4.08 1.63 15.53
CA ASP A 117 4.54 1.51 14.13
C ASP A 117 3.75 0.41 13.42
N GLU A 118 3.47 0.60 12.14
CA GLU A 118 2.58 -0.25 11.33
C GLU A 118 1.21 -0.47 11.99
N ALA A 119 0.57 0.65 12.37
CA ALA A 119 -0.65 0.69 13.16
C ALA A 119 -1.86 -0.03 12.54
N HIS A 120 -1.81 -0.45 11.27
CA HIS A 120 -2.82 -1.31 10.65
C HIS A 120 -2.91 -2.70 11.32
N HIS A 121 -1.92 -3.09 12.13
CA HIS A 121 -1.98 -4.26 13.01
C HIS A 121 -2.63 -4.00 14.37
N ALA A 122 -2.93 -2.75 14.74
CA ALA A 122 -3.39 -2.36 16.07
C ALA A 122 -4.71 -3.01 16.52
N THR A 123 -5.50 -3.50 15.58
CA THR A 123 -6.74 -4.25 15.85
C THR A 123 -6.53 -5.74 16.10
N ALA A 124 -5.30 -6.26 16.00
CA ALA A 124 -4.99 -7.65 16.32
C ALA A 124 -4.97 -7.84 17.84
N GLY A 125 -5.52 -8.94 18.36
CA GLY A 125 -5.76 -9.17 19.79
C GLY A 125 -4.53 -9.02 20.72
N SER A 126 -3.31 -9.03 20.18
CA SER A 126 -2.11 -8.74 20.98
C SER A 126 -1.89 -7.24 21.21
N TRP A 127 -2.19 -6.42 20.23
CA TRP A 127 -2.13 -4.98 20.31
C TRP A 127 -3.25 -4.44 21.19
N ASP A 128 -4.47 -4.92 20.96
CA ASP A 128 -5.65 -4.56 21.74
C ASP A 128 -5.43 -4.85 23.24
N THR A 129 -4.84 -6.00 23.58
CA THR A 129 -4.47 -6.33 24.97
C THR A 129 -3.52 -5.27 25.57
N ILE A 130 -2.55 -4.77 24.83
CA ILE A 130 -1.58 -3.77 25.31
C ILE A 130 -2.27 -2.42 25.45
N LEU A 131 -3.02 -1.97 24.46
CA LEU A 131 -3.69 -0.67 24.48
C LEU A 131 -4.73 -0.59 25.60
N ASN A 132 -5.44 -1.69 25.87
CA ASN A 132 -6.42 -1.77 26.96
C ASN A 132 -5.78 -1.84 28.35
N ALA A 133 -4.54 -2.35 28.45
CA ALA A 133 -3.81 -2.35 29.72
C ALA A 133 -3.30 -0.95 30.13
N TYR A 134 -3.21 -0.02 29.20
CA TYR A 134 -2.76 1.36 29.44
C TYR A 134 -3.83 2.39 29.00
N PRO A 135 -5.04 2.38 29.59
CA PRO A 135 -6.14 3.21 29.13
C PRO A 135 -5.90 4.71 29.30
N ALA A 136 -5.00 5.09 30.21
CA ALA A 136 -4.62 6.48 30.44
C ALA A 136 -3.63 7.01 29.40
N ALA A 137 -2.91 6.16 28.70
CA ALA A 137 -1.91 6.57 27.71
C ALA A 137 -2.56 7.19 26.47
N ARG A 138 -1.90 8.21 25.91
CA ARG A 138 -2.22 8.72 24.57
C ARG A 138 -1.55 7.84 23.51
N VAL A 139 -2.24 7.62 22.39
CA VAL A 139 -1.77 6.71 21.35
C VAL A 139 -1.56 7.45 20.04
N VAL A 140 -0.37 7.31 19.46
CA VAL A 140 -0.07 7.69 18.08
C VAL A 140 0.10 6.43 17.26
N GLY A 141 -0.81 6.17 16.36
CA GLY A 141 -0.62 5.15 15.32
C GLY A 141 0.10 5.73 14.13
N VAL A 142 0.99 4.97 13.52
CA VAL A 142 1.69 5.38 12.30
C VAL A 142 1.58 4.26 11.28
N THR A 143 1.10 4.56 10.07
CA THR A 143 0.95 3.55 9.01
C THR A 143 1.08 4.19 7.62
N ALA A 144 1.38 3.38 6.61
CA ALA A 144 1.29 3.80 5.22
C ALA A 144 -0.12 3.60 4.65
N THR A 145 -0.89 2.69 5.22
CA THR A 145 -2.24 2.32 4.76
C THR A 145 -3.15 2.15 5.96
N PRO A 146 -4.19 2.99 6.13
CA PRO A 146 -5.09 2.94 7.28
C PRO A 146 -6.20 1.89 7.12
N GLN A 147 -5.86 0.77 6.51
CA GLN A 147 -6.78 -0.34 6.26
C GLN A 147 -6.15 -1.66 6.67
N ARG A 148 -6.97 -2.53 7.24
CA ARG A 148 -6.60 -3.92 7.53
C ARG A 148 -6.54 -4.73 6.23
N LEU A 149 -5.96 -5.93 6.30
CA LEU A 149 -5.94 -6.89 5.18
C LEU A 149 -7.37 -7.27 4.71
N ASP A 150 -8.35 -7.26 5.62
CA ASP A 150 -9.76 -7.53 5.32
C ASP A 150 -10.54 -6.30 4.80
N GLY A 151 -9.86 -5.18 4.57
CA GLY A 151 -10.44 -3.94 4.06
C GLY A 151 -11.18 -3.09 5.10
N LYS A 152 -11.26 -3.54 6.36
CA LYS A 152 -11.84 -2.74 7.44
C LYS A 152 -10.93 -1.58 7.80
N GLY A 153 -11.54 -0.49 8.29
CA GLY A 153 -10.83 0.66 8.80
C GLY A 153 -10.27 0.44 10.21
N LEU A 154 -9.70 1.50 10.74
CA LEU A 154 -9.08 1.54 12.06
C LEU A 154 -9.86 2.41 13.06
N GLY A 155 -11.10 2.81 12.75
CA GLY A 155 -11.96 3.64 13.59
C GLY A 155 -12.37 3.01 14.92
N GLU A 156 -12.26 1.68 15.06
CA GLU A 156 -12.44 1.00 16.35
C GLU A 156 -11.31 1.35 17.35
N VAL A 157 -10.13 1.75 16.87
CA VAL A 157 -8.94 2.02 17.68
C VAL A 157 -8.60 3.49 17.71
N PHE A 158 -8.70 4.19 16.58
CA PHE A 158 -8.30 5.59 16.42
C PHE A 158 -9.51 6.50 16.23
N GLU A 159 -9.47 7.66 16.88
CA GLU A 159 -10.54 8.66 16.91
C GLU A 159 -10.39 9.69 15.80
N GLU A 160 -9.15 9.96 15.39
CA GLU A 160 -8.81 10.99 14.41
C GLU A 160 -7.68 10.52 13.50
N MET A 161 -7.64 11.03 12.28
CA MET A 161 -6.63 10.68 11.28
C MET A 161 -5.96 11.94 10.71
N VAL A 162 -4.65 11.98 10.82
CA VAL A 162 -3.80 13.01 10.20
C VAL A 162 -3.22 12.43 8.91
N LEU A 163 -3.51 13.08 7.78
CA LEU A 163 -2.97 12.69 6.49
C LEU A 163 -1.62 13.37 6.24
N GLY A 164 -0.64 12.59 5.90
CA GLY A 164 0.66 13.06 5.40
C GLY A 164 0.61 13.43 3.92
N PRO A 165 1.77 13.73 3.31
CA PRO A 165 1.87 14.12 1.91
C PRO A 165 1.49 12.96 0.98
N ARG A 166 1.01 13.27 -0.21
CA ARG A 166 0.79 12.28 -1.27
C ARG A 166 2.14 11.78 -1.81
N VAL A 167 2.15 10.56 -2.34
CA VAL A 167 3.35 9.98 -2.97
C VAL A 167 3.83 10.85 -4.13
N GLN A 168 2.91 11.34 -4.97
CA GLN A 168 3.22 12.23 -6.09
C GLN A 168 3.94 13.51 -5.63
N ASP A 169 3.44 14.17 -4.58
CA ASP A 169 4.06 15.40 -4.04
C ASP A 169 5.50 15.15 -3.57
N LEU A 170 5.74 13.97 -2.98
CA LEU A 170 7.10 13.58 -2.55
C LEU A 170 8.03 13.25 -3.73
N MET A 171 7.49 12.68 -4.82
CA MET A 171 8.24 12.43 -6.06
C MET A 171 8.61 13.74 -6.76
N ASP A 172 7.67 14.67 -6.88
CA ASP A 172 7.89 15.98 -7.54
C ASP A 172 8.92 16.83 -6.78
N ARG A 173 8.98 16.65 -5.46
CA ARG A 173 9.96 17.31 -4.59
C ARG A 173 11.28 16.54 -4.44
N GLY A 174 11.43 15.39 -5.11
CA GLY A 174 12.64 14.57 -5.07
C GLY A 174 12.87 13.82 -3.75
N PHE A 175 11.87 13.75 -2.86
CA PHE A 175 11.94 12.98 -1.62
C PHE A 175 11.66 11.49 -1.84
N LEU A 176 11.00 11.15 -2.95
CA LEU A 176 10.86 9.79 -3.48
C LEU A 176 11.30 9.76 -4.93
N SER A 177 11.79 8.61 -5.38
CA SER A 177 12.16 8.38 -6.77
C SER A 177 10.91 8.28 -7.65
N ARG A 178 10.94 8.85 -8.85
CA ARG A 178 9.94 8.59 -9.89
C ARG A 178 9.93 7.11 -10.24
N VAL A 179 8.78 6.60 -10.65
CA VAL A 179 8.58 5.16 -10.89
C VAL A 179 8.27 4.90 -12.35
N GLN A 180 8.85 3.83 -12.87
CA GLN A 180 8.46 3.22 -14.14
C GLN A 180 7.85 1.85 -13.88
N TYR A 181 6.70 1.58 -14.49
CA TYR A 181 5.96 0.34 -14.33
C TYR A 181 5.98 -0.47 -15.61
N TYR A 182 6.29 -1.77 -15.46
CA TYR A 182 6.13 -2.78 -16.49
C TYR A 182 5.13 -3.81 -15.97
N SER A 183 4.06 -4.10 -16.72
CA SER A 183 3.01 -5.03 -16.29
C SER A 183 2.69 -6.02 -17.40
N PRO A 184 2.54 -7.32 -17.11
CA PRO A 184 2.19 -8.32 -18.12
C PRO A 184 0.78 -8.09 -18.66
N ALA A 185 0.59 -8.45 -19.91
CA ALA A 185 -0.71 -8.39 -20.58
C ALA A 185 -1.76 -9.31 -19.94
N THR A 186 -1.33 -10.41 -19.30
CA THR A 186 -2.27 -11.45 -18.84
C THR A 186 -1.67 -12.30 -17.72
N VAL A 187 -2.05 -12.07 -16.48
CA VAL A 187 -1.99 -13.06 -15.42
C VAL A 187 -3.41 -13.25 -14.91
N SER A 188 -3.99 -14.44 -15.06
CA SER A 188 -5.30 -14.74 -14.50
C SER A 188 -5.15 -15.15 -13.04
N THR A 189 -5.82 -14.42 -12.15
CA THR A 189 -6.05 -14.81 -10.77
C THR A 189 -7.42 -15.48 -10.59
N ASP A 190 -8.09 -15.79 -11.70
CA ASP A 190 -9.39 -16.45 -11.71
C ASP A 190 -9.24 -17.86 -11.13
N GLY A 191 -10.14 -18.25 -10.23
CA GLY A 191 -10.10 -19.55 -9.55
C GLY A 191 -9.26 -19.59 -8.27
N LEU A 192 -8.47 -18.58 -7.93
CA LEU A 192 -7.80 -18.50 -6.62
C LEU A 192 -8.79 -18.20 -5.50
N HIS A 193 -8.78 -19.03 -4.46
CA HIS A 193 -9.59 -18.79 -3.27
C HIS A 193 -8.96 -17.71 -2.38
N THR A 194 -9.80 -17.09 -1.56
CA THR A 194 -9.37 -16.07 -0.60
C THR A 194 -9.61 -16.51 0.83
N ARG A 195 -8.64 -16.24 1.69
CA ARG A 195 -8.72 -16.48 3.14
C ARG A 195 -8.14 -15.26 3.87
N MET A 196 -8.85 -14.76 4.88
CA MET A 196 -8.41 -13.61 5.71
C MET A 196 -8.04 -12.35 4.90
N GLY A 197 -8.73 -12.11 3.78
CA GLY A 197 -8.53 -10.90 2.96
C GLY A 197 -7.46 -10.99 1.87
N ASP A 198 -6.71 -12.10 1.76
CA ASP A 198 -5.76 -12.34 0.67
C ASP A 198 -5.97 -13.71 0.04
N TYR A 199 -5.29 -14.01 -1.06
CA TYR A 199 -5.32 -15.31 -1.72
C TYR A 199 -4.72 -16.42 -0.85
N VAL A 200 -5.20 -17.66 -1.02
CA VAL A 200 -4.65 -18.84 -0.35
C VAL A 200 -3.23 -19.10 -0.85
N GLN A 201 -2.27 -19.10 0.07
CA GLN A 201 -0.83 -19.12 -0.26
C GLN A 201 -0.40 -20.35 -1.07
N SER A 202 -0.96 -21.53 -0.77
CA SER A 202 -0.66 -22.76 -1.52
C SER A 202 -1.14 -22.71 -2.98
N GLU A 203 -2.27 -22.06 -3.22
CA GLU A 203 -2.82 -21.88 -4.57
C GLU A 203 -1.99 -20.87 -5.37
N ILE A 204 -1.57 -19.76 -4.73
CA ILE A 204 -0.64 -18.80 -5.35
C ILE A 204 0.67 -19.51 -5.73
N GLU A 205 1.25 -20.30 -4.81
CA GLU A 205 2.51 -20.99 -5.06
C GLU A 205 2.45 -21.88 -6.29
N GLN A 206 1.37 -22.68 -6.43
CA GLN A 206 1.17 -23.51 -7.59
C GLN A 206 1.06 -22.70 -8.89
N ALA A 207 0.44 -21.53 -8.83
CA ALA A 207 0.22 -20.67 -9.99
C ALA A 207 1.51 -19.98 -10.48
N VAL A 208 2.35 -19.51 -9.56
CA VAL A 208 3.49 -18.63 -9.91
C VAL A 208 4.85 -19.31 -9.79
N ASN A 209 4.98 -20.40 -9.03
CA ASN A 209 6.25 -21.11 -8.89
C ASN A 209 6.50 -22.05 -10.09
N THR A 210 6.65 -21.47 -11.26
CA THR A 210 6.88 -22.18 -12.51
C THR A 210 8.15 -21.68 -13.20
N ARG A 211 8.78 -22.53 -14.01
CA ARG A 211 9.97 -22.16 -14.79
C ARG A 211 9.69 -21.02 -15.76
N GLY A 212 8.48 -20.93 -16.30
CA GLY A 212 8.09 -19.87 -17.23
C GLY A 212 8.05 -18.50 -16.54
N VAL A 213 7.39 -18.38 -15.36
CA VAL A 213 7.34 -17.12 -14.62
C VAL A 213 8.74 -16.68 -14.20
N THR A 214 9.59 -17.61 -13.70
CA THR A 214 10.97 -17.30 -13.33
C THR A 214 11.80 -16.86 -14.53
N GLY A 215 11.70 -17.56 -15.68
CA GLY A 215 12.41 -17.20 -16.91
C GLY A 215 12.03 -15.79 -17.40
N HIS A 216 10.76 -15.49 -17.46
CA HIS A 216 10.26 -14.15 -17.81
C HIS A 216 10.75 -13.08 -16.84
N ALA A 217 10.83 -13.37 -15.53
CA ALA A 217 11.35 -12.41 -14.53
C ALA A 217 12.83 -12.08 -14.80
N VAL A 218 13.65 -13.08 -15.15
CA VAL A 218 15.06 -12.87 -15.52
C VAL A 218 15.19 -12.05 -16.80
N ASP A 219 14.41 -12.38 -17.84
CA ASP A 219 14.49 -11.69 -19.13
C ASP A 219 14.06 -10.23 -19.02
N TRP A 220 12.98 -9.95 -18.29
CA TRP A 220 12.53 -8.59 -18.07
C TRP A 220 13.45 -7.78 -17.17
N TYR A 221 14.04 -8.40 -16.14
CA TYR A 221 15.07 -7.74 -15.35
C TYR A 221 16.25 -7.33 -16.22
N ARG A 222 16.74 -8.22 -17.09
CA ARG A 222 17.82 -7.92 -18.05
C ARG A 222 17.44 -6.78 -18.98
N LYS A 223 16.22 -6.77 -19.50
CA LYS A 223 15.72 -5.75 -20.42
C LYS A 223 15.50 -4.39 -19.77
N ALA A 224 14.91 -4.37 -18.56
CA ALA A 224 14.47 -3.12 -17.93
C ALA A 224 15.54 -2.48 -17.04
N CYS A 225 16.40 -3.26 -16.40
CA CYS A 225 17.31 -2.75 -15.38
C CYS A 225 18.55 -3.64 -15.13
N ASP A 226 19.14 -4.15 -16.19
CA ASP A 226 20.26 -5.10 -16.13
C ASP A 226 21.34 -4.73 -15.12
N GLY A 227 21.61 -5.64 -14.17
CA GLY A 227 22.62 -5.45 -13.13
C GLY A 227 22.21 -4.48 -11.99
N ALA A 228 21.09 -3.78 -12.08
CA ALA A 228 20.65 -2.87 -11.04
C ALA A 228 20.19 -3.63 -9.77
N PRO A 229 20.44 -3.09 -8.56
CA PRO A 229 19.98 -3.73 -7.32
C PRO A 229 18.47 -3.95 -7.30
N ALA A 230 18.03 -5.21 -7.10
CA ALA A 230 16.63 -5.57 -7.20
C ALA A 230 16.13 -6.48 -6.06
N ILE A 231 14.81 -6.44 -5.83
CA ILE A 231 14.08 -7.34 -4.93
C ILE A 231 13.00 -8.06 -5.72
N ALA A 232 12.97 -9.40 -5.65
CA ALA A 232 11.85 -10.21 -6.14
C ALA A 232 10.97 -10.63 -4.96
N PHE A 233 9.68 -10.28 -5.00
CA PHE A 233 8.69 -10.63 -3.99
C PHE A 233 7.99 -11.93 -4.38
N CYS A 234 8.28 -13.01 -3.65
CA CYS A 234 7.84 -14.36 -3.96
C CYS A 234 6.71 -14.84 -3.06
N ALA A 235 5.95 -15.85 -3.53
CA ALA A 235 4.78 -16.39 -2.83
C ALA A 235 5.15 -17.34 -1.69
N SER A 236 6.27 -18.08 -1.81
CA SER A 236 6.72 -19.06 -0.84
C SER A 236 8.24 -19.08 -0.72
N ILE A 237 8.73 -19.80 0.28
CA ILE A 237 10.18 -20.04 0.45
C ILE A 237 10.74 -20.78 -0.76
N ALA A 238 10.09 -21.88 -1.18
CA ALA A 238 10.52 -22.64 -2.34
C ALA A 238 10.53 -21.79 -3.60
N HIS A 239 9.50 -20.96 -3.80
CA HIS A 239 9.47 -20.01 -4.92
C HIS A 239 10.64 -19.02 -4.85
N SER A 240 10.97 -18.48 -3.68
CA SER A 240 12.11 -17.55 -3.54
C SER A 240 13.45 -18.20 -3.82
N GLU A 241 13.64 -19.47 -3.44
CA GLU A 241 14.83 -20.25 -3.75
C GLU A 241 14.95 -20.54 -5.26
N ASN A 242 13.85 -20.98 -5.91
CA ASN A 242 13.80 -21.23 -7.35
C ASN A 242 14.07 -19.97 -8.18
N VAL A 243 13.53 -18.83 -7.77
CA VAL A 243 13.80 -17.52 -8.41
C VAL A 243 15.29 -17.18 -8.26
N ALA A 244 15.87 -17.33 -7.05
CA ALA A 244 17.29 -17.05 -6.85
C ALA A 244 18.18 -17.97 -7.70
N GLU A 245 17.82 -19.23 -7.84
CA GLU A 245 18.54 -20.19 -8.71
C GLU A 245 18.45 -19.79 -10.19
N GLY A 246 17.26 -19.41 -10.66
CA GLY A 246 17.06 -18.93 -12.05
C GLY A 246 17.92 -17.72 -12.37
N PHE A 247 17.98 -16.74 -11.46
CA PHE A 247 18.85 -15.57 -11.63
C PHE A 247 20.34 -15.96 -11.60
N ARG A 248 20.76 -16.87 -10.72
CA ARG A 248 22.15 -17.37 -10.69
C ARG A 248 22.52 -18.11 -11.98
N ALA A 249 21.64 -18.97 -12.47
CA ALA A 249 21.84 -19.68 -13.75
C ALA A 249 21.98 -18.71 -14.94
N ALA A 250 21.36 -17.53 -14.85
CA ALA A 250 21.49 -16.45 -15.84
C ALA A 250 22.74 -15.56 -15.64
N GLY A 251 23.60 -15.86 -14.65
CA GLY A 251 24.85 -15.15 -14.38
C GLY A 251 24.76 -14.01 -13.35
N TYR A 252 23.61 -13.83 -12.69
CA TYR A 252 23.47 -12.79 -11.68
C TYR A 252 23.85 -13.29 -10.27
N ARG A 253 24.47 -12.41 -9.47
CA ARG A 253 24.73 -12.66 -8.06
C ARG A 253 23.45 -12.44 -7.27
N TRP A 254 22.73 -13.51 -6.94
CA TRP A 254 21.41 -13.48 -6.33
C TRP A 254 21.26 -14.42 -5.15
N GLN A 255 20.54 -14.02 -4.11
CA GLN A 255 20.33 -14.82 -2.91
C GLN A 255 18.85 -14.81 -2.47
N ALA A 256 18.34 -15.96 -2.02
CA ALA A 256 17.03 -16.03 -1.38
C ALA A 256 17.11 -15.55 0.07
N LEU A 257 16.05 -14.90 0.56
CA LEU A 257 15.85 -14.45 1.94
C LEU A 257 14.53 -14.99 2.47
N HIS A 258 14.57 -15.74 3.57
CA HIS A 258 13.37 -16.34 4.13
C HIS A 258 13.52 -16.71 5.62
N SER A 259 12.39 -16.97 6.30
CA SER A 259 12.32 -17.19 7.76
C SER A 259 13.06 -18.44 8.27
N LYS A 260 13.42 -19.40 7.39
CA LYS A 260 14.22 -20.57 7.77
C LYS A 260 15.72 -20.26 7.86
N MET A 261 16.18 -19.13 7.32
CA MET A 261 17.56 -18.65 7.48
C MET A 261 17.74 -18.00 8.85
N SER A 262 18.98 -18.01 9.35
CA SER A 262 19.28 -17.26 10.56
C SER A 262 19.10 -15.75 10.35
N TYR A 263 18.83 -15.03 11.44
CA TYR A 263 18.75 -13.57 11.39
C TYR A 263 20.06 -12.94 10.86
N ALA A 264 21.21 -13.51 11.29
CA ALA A 264 22.52 -13.03 10.86
C ALA A 264 22.76 -13.21 9.35
N ASP A 265 22.34 -14.36 8.79
CA ASP A 265 22.50 -14.64 7.35
C ASP A 265 21.62 -13.72 6.50
N ASN A 266 20.36 -13.49 6.92
CA ASN A 266 19.49 -12.55 6.27
C ASN A 266 20.07 -11.12 6.30
N GLN A 267 20.62 -10.67 7.43
CA GLN A 267 21.27 -9.36 7.56
C GLN A 267 22.54 -9.27 6.71
N ALA A 268 23.33 -10.33 6.64
CA ALA A 268 24.52 -10.38 5.78
C ALA A 268 24.16 -10.24 4.31
N ALA A 269 23.10 -10.91 3.83
CA ALA A 269 22.64 -10.80 2.46
C ALA A 269 22.11 -9.39 2.15
N ILE A 270 21.39 -8.76 3.08
CA ILE A 270 20.93 -7.38 2.95
C ILE A 270 22.11 -6.41 2.83
N LYS A 271 23.16 -6.58 3.64
CA LYS A 271 24.39 -5.79 3.55
C LYS A 271 25.11 -5.98 2.22
N LYS A 272 25.20 -7.22 1.73
CA LYS A 272 25.79 -7.53 0.42
C LYS A 272 25.04 -6.85 -0.71
N LEU A 273 23.70 -6.83 -0.65
CA LEU A 273 22.88 -6.09 -1.61
C LEU A 273 23.15 -4.58 -1.54
N ALA A 274 23.22 -4.02 -0.33
CA ALA A 274 23.50 -2.60 -0.11
C ALA A 274 24.89 -2.18 -0.63
N ASN A 275 25.87 -3.05 -0.54
CA ASN A 275 27.26 -2.82 -0.98
C ASN A 275 27.50 -3.16 -2.48
N GLY A 276 26.46 -3.63 -3.21
CA GLY A 276 26.59 -4.02 -4.62
C GLY A 276 27.28 -5.38 -4.86
N GLU A 277 27.52 -6.14 -3.81
CA GLU A 277 28.06 -7.51 -3.91
C GLU A 277 27.01 -8.48 -4.50
N LEU A 278 25.72 -8.22 -4.28
CA LEU A 278 24.60 -8.90 -4.93
C LEU A 278 23.90 -7.96 -5.91
N HIS A 279 23.44 -8.49 -7.04
CA HIS A 279 22.54 -7.81 -7.97
C HIS A 279 21.11 -7.82 -7.46
N GLY A 280 20.72 -8.84 -6.67
CA GLY A 280 19.38 -8.87 -6.13
C GLY A 280 19.14 -9.95 -5.09
N VAL A 281 17.96 -9.86 -4.50
CA VAL A 281 17.46 -10.84 -3.55
C VAL A 281 16.03 -11.23 -3.89
N SER A 282 15.68 -12.50 -3.67
CA SER A 282 14.30 -12.98 -3.72
C SER A 282 13.79 -13.22 -2.30
N SER A 283 12.58 -12.82 -1.97
CA SER A 283 12.09 -12.90 -0.60
C SER A 283 10.65 -13.34 -0.50
N CYS A 284 10.38 -14.17 0.51
CA CYS A 284 9.04 -14.49 0.98
C CYS A 284 8.85 -13.86 2.37
N ASP A 285 7.98 -12.86 2.47
CA ASP A 285 7.48 -12.18 3.68
C ASP A 285 8.52 -11.46 4.59
N ILE A 286 9.83 -11.59 4.36
CA ILE A 286 10.84 -10.94 5.23
C ILE A 286 11.05 -9.47 4.89
N ILE A 287 11.05 -9.14 3.60
CA ILE A 287 11.35 -7.78 3.12
C ILE A 287 10.11 -6.88 3.14
N SER A 288 8.91 -7.41 3.38
CA SER A 288 7.67 -6.62 3.37
C SER A 288 7.66 -5.49 4.39
N GLU A 289 8.36 -5.65 5.54
CA GLU A 289 8.42 -4.66 6.60
C GLU A 289 9.84 -4.45 7.12
N GLY A 290 10.20 -3.22 7.42
CA GLY A 290 11.47 -2.87 8.06
C GLY A 290 12.73 -2.89 7.18
N PHE A 291 12.67 -3.34 5.94
CA PHE A 291 13.82 -3.32 5.02
C PHE A 291 14.16 -1.90 4.56
N ASP A 292 15.38 -1.46 4.80
CA ASP A 292 15.88 -0.12 4.43
C ASP A 292 17.19 -0.19 3.65
N VAL A 293 17.07 -0.35 2.33
CA VAL A 293 18.21 -0.35 1.40
C VAL A 293 17.89 0.60 0.23
N PRO A 294 18.23 1.89 0.33
CA PRO A 294 17.86 2.91 -0.66
C PRO A 294 18.38 2.66 -2.08
N VAL A 295 19.52 1.97 -2.22
CA VAL A 295 20.11 1.66 -3.52
C VAL A 295 19.28 0.71 -4.36
N VAL A 296 18.34 -0.01 -3.77
CA VAL A 296 17.47 -0.94 -4.51
C VAL A 296 16.63 -0.16 -5.51
N THR A 297 16.81 -0.50 -6.76
CA THR A 297 16.23 0.21 -7.91
C THR A 297 14.97 -0.49 -8.42
N ALA A 298 14.95 -1.83 -8.43
CA ALA A 298 13.85 -2.58 -9.01
C ALA A 298 13.11 -3.47 -8.00
N ALA A 299 11.78 -3.52 -8.13
CA ALA A 299 10.91 -4.49 -7.47
C ALA A 299 10.26 -5.39 -8.52
N ILE A 300 10.47 -6.70 -8.40
CA ILE A 300 9.90 -7.72 -9.26
C ILE A 300 8.77 -8.38 -8.46
N LEU A 301 7.53 -8.15 -8.88
CA LEU A 301 6.34 -8.67 -8.22
C LEU A 301 5.97 -10.03 -8.80
N LEU A 302 6.22 -11.08 -8.02
CA LEU A 302 5.95 -12.48 -8.38
C LEU A 302 4.92 -13.13 -7.42
N ARG A 303 4.29 -12.33 -6.56
CA ARG A 303 3.22 -12.76 -5.66
C ARG A 303 1.96 -11.94 -5.93
N PRO A 304 0.89 -12.53 -6.47
CA PRO A 304 -0.39 -11.86 -6.53
C PRO A 304 -0.94 -11.65 -5.11
N THR A 305 -1.57 -10.51 -4.87
CA THR A 305 -2.20 -10.17 -3.60
C THR A 305 -3.49 -9.41 -3.80
N LYS A 306 -4.44 -9.57 -2.88
CA LYS A 306 -5.63 -8.71 -2.77
C LYS A 306 -5.42 -7.55 -1.80
N SER A 307 -4.31 -7.56 -1.06
CA SER A 307 -4.00 -6.52 -0.09
C SER A 307 -3.34 -5.32 -0.75
N LEU A 308 -4.07 -4.21 -0.81
CA LEU A 308 -3.52 -2.92 -1.23
C LEU A 308 -2.34 -2.50 -0.33
N GLY A 309 -2.44 -2.75 0.97
CA GLY A 309 -1.37 -2.45 1.94
C GLY A 309 -0.07 -3.17 1.60
N LEU A 310 -0.14 -4.50 1.37
CA LEU A 310 1.04 -5.29 1.00
C LEU A 310 1.64 -4.81 -0.34
N HIS A 311 0.79 -4.56 -1.34
CA HIS A 311 1.24 -4.04 -2.63
C HIS A 311 2.00 -2.73 -2.49
N LEU A 312 1.43 -1.74 -1.79
CA LEU A 312 2.08 -0.44 -1.58
C LEU A 312 3.35 -0.54 -0.72
N GLN A 313 3.41 -1.46 0.23
CA GLN A 313 4.62 -1.72 1.00
C GLN A 313 5.73 -2.30 0.12
N GLN A 314 5.43 -3.26 -0.76
CA GLN A 314 6.40 -3.85 -1.69
C GLN A 314 6.98 -2.79 -2.63
N ILE A 315 6.13 -2.01 -3.30
CA ILE A 315 6.58 -0.90 -4.17
C ILE A 315 7.37 0.14 -3.36
N GLY A 316 6.89 0.48 -2.18
CA GLY A 316 7.51 1.48 -1.31
C GLY A 316 8.98 1.19 -0.95
N ARG A 317 9.43 -0.07 -1.05
CA ARG A 317 10.84 -0.43 -0.79
C ARG A 317 11.81 0.16 -1.81
N VAL A 318 11.35 0.37 -3.02
CA VAL A 318 12.19 0.90 -4.10
C VAL A 318 11.97 2.39 -4.38
N LEU A 319 11.09 3.06 -3.66
CA LEU A 319 10.83 4.49 -3.88
C LEU A 319 11.89 5.43 -3.27
N ARG A 320 12.74 4.94 -2.36
CA ARG A 320 13.73 5.79 -1.72
C ARG A 320 14.78 6.27 -2.72
N PRO A 321 15.11 7.57 -2.73
CA PRO A 321 16.19 8.07 -3.58
C PRO A 321 17.55 7.61 -3.05
N ALA A 322 18.48 7.39 -3.96
CA ALA A 322 19.87 7.07 -3.67
C ALA A 322 20.78 7.70 -4.72
N PRO A 323 22.07 7.97 -4.41
CA PRO A 323 23.02 8.43 -5.39
C PRO A 323 23.10 7.49 -6.60
N GLY A 324 23.03 8.03 -7.82
CA GLY A 324 23.05 7.26 -9.06
C GLY A 324 21.72 6.61 -9.46
N LYS A 325 20.71 6.61 -8.61
CA LYS A 325 19.39 6.08 -8.91
C LYS A 325 18.55 7.13 -9.61
N GLN A 326 18.28 6.94 -10.90
CA GLN A 326 17.46 7.87 -11.69
C GLN A 326 15.96 7.70 -11.44
N ARG A 327 15.49 6.44 -11.35
CA ARG A 327 14.09 6.08 -11.13
C ARG A 327 13.97 4.74 -10.40
N ALA A 328 12.82 4.47 -9.83
CA ALA A 328 12.44 3.14 -9.38
C ALA A 328 11.78 2.38 -10.53
N ILE A 329 11.96 1.06 -10.57
CA ILE A 329 11.41 0.19 -11.62
C ILE A 329 10.54 -0.88 -10.95
N ILE A 330 9.30 -1.01 -11.42
CA ILE A 330 8.38 -2.07 -10.98
C ILE A 330 8.15 -3.00 -12.16
N ILE A 331 8.47 -4.28 -11.96
CA ILE A 331 8.21 -5.34 -12.94
C ILE A 331 7.14 -6.25 -12.35
N ASP A 332 5.90 -6.09 -12.82
CA ASP A 332 4.72 -6.78 -12.28
C ASP A 332 4.33 -7.96 -13.17
N HIS A 333 4.73 -9.16 -12.78
CA HIS A 333 4.40 -10.41 -13.47
C HIS A 333 3.04 -11.00 -13.09
N VAL A 334 2.36 -10.43 -12.10
CA VAL A 334 1.15 -11.03 -11.50
C VAL A 334 -0.07 -10.12 -11.55
N GLY A 335 0.04 -8.96 -12.22
CA GLY A 335 -1.08 -8.06 -12.41
C GLY A 335 -1.55 -7.34 -11.13
N ASN A 336 -0.66 -7.11 -10.17
CA ASN A 336 -0.99 -6.34 -8.97
C ASN A 336 -1.23 -4.85 -9.29
N VAL A 337 -0.44 -4.28 -10.19
CA VAL A 337 -0.61 -2.89 -10.66
C VAL A 337 -1.79 -2.77 -11.61
N ALA A 338 -1.77 -3.55 -12.69
CA ALA A 338 -2.80 -3.52 -13.73
C ALA A 338 -3.04 -4.91 -14.32
N GLN A 339 -4.29 -5.18 -14.72
CA GLN A 339 -4.70 -6.41 -15.37
C GLN A 339 -5.34 -6.11 -16.73
N CYS A 340 -5.07 -6.95 -17.72
CA CYS A 340 -5.79 -6.94 -18.98
C CYS A 340 -6.90 -8.00 -18.95
N LYS A 341 -8.16 -7.59 -19.09
CA LYS A 341 -9.32 -8.49 -19.20
C LYS A 341 -10.05 -8.24 -20.51
N ALA A 342 -10.24 -9.29 -21.30
CA ALA A 342 -10.89 -9.21 -22.61
C ALA A 342 -10.31 -8.11 -23.53
N GLY A 343 -8.98 -7.94 -23.54
CA GLY A 343 -8.30 -6.91 -24.33
C GLY A 343 -8.36 -5.48 -23.75
N LEU A 344 -8.97 -5.30 -22.57
CA LEU A 344 -9.07 -4.01 -21.91
C LEU A 344 -8.17 -3.98 -20.67
N TRP A 345 -7.28 -2.99 -20.59
CA TRP A 345 -6.46 -2.72 -19.43
C TRP A 345 -7.28 -2.04 -18.34
N SER A 346 -7.16 -2.55 -17.12
CA SER A 346 -7.73 -1.94 -15.92
C SER A 346 -6.73 -1.96 -14.80
N LEU A 347 -6.66 -0.88 -14.02
CA LEU A 347 -5.87 -0.86 -12.80
C LEU A 347 -6.50 -1.83 -11.79
N ASN A 348 -5.64 -2.65 -11.16
CA ASN A 348 -6.03 -3.53 -10.06
C ASN A 348 -5.85 -2.78 -8.72
N HIS A 349 -4.64 -2.82 -8.14
CA HIS A 349 -4.30 -1.95 -7.02
C HIS A 349 -3.82 -0.57 -7.47
N GLY A 350 -3.43 -0.43 -8.73
CA GLY A 350 -2.91 0.80 -9.28
C GLY A 350 -1.45 1.07 -8.92
N ARG A 351 -1.02 2.30 -9.15
CA ARG A 351 0.33 2.78 -8.95
C ARG A 351 0.51 3.32 -7.53
N ALA A 352 1.74 3.46 -7.05
CA ALA A 352 2.00 4.02 -5.73
C ALA A 352 1.55 5.48 -5.61
N GLU A 353 1.68 6.25 -6.68
CA GLU A 353 1.34 7.67 -6.79
C GLU A 353 -0.14 7.97 -7.05
N ASP A 354 -0.95 6.97 -7.34
CA ASP A 354 -2.39 7.17 -7.54
C ASP A 354 -3.03 7.79 -6.31
N ASP A 355 -3.91 8.76 -6.53
CA ASP A 355 -4.63 9.43 -5.45
C ASP A 355 -5.61 8.47 -4.78
N ARG A 356 -5.63 8.47 -3.45
CA ARG A 356 -6.46 7.57 -2.65
C ARG A 356 -7.12 8.33 -1.51
N GLU A 357 -8.43 8.18 -1.41
CA GLU A 357 -9.17 8.65 -0.25
C GLU A 357 -9.03 7.64 0.89
N TRP A 358 -8.54 8.11 2.02
CA TRP A 358 -8.41 7.31 3.23
C TRP A 358 -9.51 7.66 4.22
N SER A 359 -10.05 6.65 4.92
CA SER A 359 -11.04 6.80 5.98
C SER A 359 -10.74 5.85 7.12
N LEU A 360 -11.04 6.27 8.35
CA LEU A 360 -11.01 5.40 9.53
C LEU A 360 -12.07 4.31 9.48
N ASP A 361 -13.15 4.50 8.73
CA ASP A 361 -14.21 3.48 8.54
C ASP A 361 -13.80 2.38 7.57
N GLY A 362 -12.64 2.54 6.91
CA GLY A 362 -12.13 1.62 5.90
C GLY A 362 -12.67 1.89 4.49
N ALA A 363 -12.38 0.98 3.58
CA ALA A 363 -12.95 1.06 2.24
C ALA A 363 -14.47 0.98 2.32
N LYS A 364 -15.18 1.97 1.75
CA LYS A 364 -16.62 1.83 1.52
C LYS A 364 -16.83 0.49 0.83
N LYS A 365 -17.60 -0.43 1.44
CA LYS A 365 -17.97 -1.67 0.78
C LYS A 365 -18.54 -1.28 -0.57
N LYS A 366 -17.88 -1.68 -1.67
CA LYS A 366 -18.55 -1.69 -2.97
C LYS A 366 -19.83 -2.45 -2.71
N GLU A 367 -21.00 -1.80 -2.91
CA GLU A 367 -22.26 -2.50 -2.91
C GLU A 367 -22.05 -3.74 -3.75
N LYS A 368 -22.25 -4.89 -3.13
CA LYS A 368 -22.16 -6.15 -3.86
C LYS A 368 -23.24 -6.02 -4.93
N SER A 369 -22.85 -5.80 -6.17
CA SER A 369 -23.74 -6.05 -7.29
C SER A 369 -24.28 -7.45 -7.05
N GLU A 370 -25.61 -7.59 -6.91
CA GLU A 370 -26.23 -8.89 -6.74
C GLU A 370 -25.72 -9.80 -7.84
N ARG A 371 -24.91 -10.80 -7.44
CA ARG A 371 -24.42 -11.78 -8.38
C ARG A 371 -25.60 -12.67 -8.74
N VAL A 372 -26.03 -12.59 -9.97
CA VAL A 372 -27.01 -13.50 -10.56
C VAL A 372 -26.29 -14.57 -11.38
N GLY A 373 -26.74 -15.81 -11.27
CA GLY A 373 -26.34 -16.86 -12.17
C GLY A 373 -27.15 -16.79 -13.48
N ARG A 374 -26.64 -17.36 -14.53
CA ARG A 374 -27.36 -17.54 -15.80
C ARG A 374 -27.32 -19.02 -16.18
N CYS A 375 -28.44 -19.57 -16.58
CA CYS A 375 -28.48 -20.92 -17.12
C CYS A 375 -27.82 -20.94 -18.49
N GLU A 376 -26.91 -21.90 -18.73
CA GLU A 376 -26.18 -22.01 -19.99
C GLU A 376 -27.09 -22.50 -21.12
N GLN A 377 -28.13 -23.29 -20.84
CA GLN A 377 -29.01 -23.87 -21.81
C GLN A 377 -30.16 -22.94 -22.21
N CYS A 378 -30.96 -22.45 -21.24
CA CYS A 378 -32.14 -21.62 -21.51
C CYS A 378 -31.91 -20.13 -21.31
N LEU A 379 -30.74 -19.74 -20.86
CA LEU A 379 -30.29 -18.37 -20.58
C LEU A 379 -31.11 -17.65 -19.50
N ALA A 380 -31.98 -18.37 -18.77
CA ALA A 380 -32.74 -17.82 -17.63
C ALA A 380 -31.81 -17.32 -16.54
N ILE A 381 -32.19 -16.22 -15.89
CA ILE A 381 -31.48 -15.72 -14.73
C ILE A 381 -31.88 -16.57 -13.53
N ILE A 382 -30.88 -17.14 -12.86
CA ILE A 382 -31.05 -18.06 -11.73
C ILE A 382 -30.24 -17.59 -10.53
N PRO A 383 -30.56 -17.97 -9.28
CA PRO A 383 -29.71 -17.68 -8.13
C PRO A 383 -28.30 -18.25 -8.33
N PRO A 384 -27.24 -17.56 -7.91
CA PRO A 384 -25.85 -17.99 -8.14
C PRO A 384 -25.54 -19.37 -7.58
N ALA A 385 -26.22 -19.74 -6.47
CA ALA A 385 -26.07 -21.03 -5.79
C ALA A 385 -26.95 -22.15 -6.36
N ALA A 386 -27.82 -21.86 -7.36
CA ALA A 386 -28.68 -22.88 -7.93
C ALA A 386 -27.87 -23.92 -8.71
N LYS A 387 -27.98 -25.18 -8.30
CA LYS A 387 -27.37 -26.32 -8.99
C LYS A 387 -28.20 -26.81 -10.18
N ILE A 388 -29.50 -26.62 -10.12
CA ILE A 388 -30.45 -27.00 -11.16
C ILE A 388 -31.23 -25.75 -11.58
N CYS A 389 -31.39 -25.54 -12.87
CA CYS A 389 -32.18 -24.43 -13.37
C CYS A 389 -33.66 -24.66 -13.09
N PRO A 390 -34.35 -23.74 -12.36
CA PRO A 390 -35.77 -23.91 -12.05
C PRO A 390 -36.66 -23.83 -13.29
N GLU A 391 -36.21 -23.23 -14.38
CA GLU A 391 -37.01 -23.04 -15.60
C GLU A 391 -36.94 -24.22 -16.59
N CYS A 392 -35.76 -24.85 -16.74
CA CYS A 392 -35.58 -25.89 -17.73
C CYS A 392 -35.02 -27.22 -17.20
N GLY A 393 -34.76 -27.31 -15.89
CA GLY A 393 -34.22 -28.51 -15.24
C GLY A 393 -32.74 -28.81 -15.57
N HIS A 394 -32.05 -27.92 -16.32
CA HIS A 394 -30.63 -28.12 -16.65
C HIS A 394 -29.78 -28.10 -15.39
N GLU A 395 -28.99 -29.15 -15.19
CA GLU A 395 -28.03 -29.25 -14.10
C GLU A 395 -26.76 -28.48 -14.45
N LYS A 396 -26.41 -27.48 -13.63
CA LYS A 396 -25.20 -26.70 -13.79
C LYS A 396 -24.00 -27.62 -13.57
N GLN A 397 -23.29 -27.95 -14.61
CA GLN A 397 -22.01 -28.64 -14.43
C GLN A 397 -21.11 -27.80 -13.56
N ALA A 398 -20.57 -28.42 -12.49
CA ALA A 398 -19.55 -27.78 -11.69
C ALA A 398 -18.45 -27.37 -12.67
N ALA A 399 -18.15 -26.08 -12.76
CA ALA A 399 -17.08 -25.60 -13.61
C ALA A 399 -15.85 -26.43 -13.25
N GLU A 400 -15.38 -27.26 -14.18
CA GLU A 400 -14.08 -27.89 -14.03
C GLU A 400 -13.11 -26.75 -13.73
N ARG A 401 -12.42 -26.88 -12.60
CA ARG A 401 -11.38 -25.92 -12.22
C ARG A 401 -10.35 -25.98 -13.35
N LYS A 402 -10.44 -25.02 -14.29
CA LYS A 402 -9.41 -24.91 -15.31
C LYS A 402 -8.11 -24.69 -14.57
N PRO A 403 -7.12 -25.54 -14.77
CA PRO A 403 -5.78 -25.26 -14.26
C PRO A 403 -5.43 -23.85 -14.76
N LEU A 404 -4.77 -23.08 -13.91
CA LEU A 404 -4.31 -21.74 -14.28
C LEU A 404 -3.49 -21.86 -15.56
N GLU A 405 -4.08 -21.43 -16.69
CA GLU A 405 -3.37 -21.40 -17.94
C GLU A 405 -2.30 -20.32 -17.83
N GLN A 406 -1.06 -20.76 -18.03
CA GLN A 406 0.06 -19.87 -18.12
C GLN A 406 -0.03 -19.16 -19.46
N VAL A 407 -0.55 -17.94 -19.45
CA VAL A 407 -0.58 -17.12 -20.66
C VAL A 407 0.79 -16.46 -20.77
N SER A 408 1.55 -16.83 -21.78
CA SER A 408 2.77 -16.14 -22.16
C SER A 408 2.37 -14.78 -22.72
N GLY A 409 2.61 -13.74 -21.96
CA GLY A 409 2.43 -12.36 -22.39
C GLY A 409 3.74 -11.59 -22.18
N ASP A 410 4.06 -10.71 -23.10
CA ASP A 410 5.14 -9.76 -22.90
C ASP A 410 4.72 -8.72 -21.85
N LEU A 411 5.69 -8.25 -21.09
CA LEU A 411 5.50 -7.11 -20.23
C LEU A 411 5.47 -5.85 -21.10
N GLU A 412 4.45 -5.02 -20.91
CA GLU A 412 4.37 -3.71 -21.55
C GLU A 412 4.77 -2.62 -20.54
N GLU A 413 5.49 -1.63 -21.05
CA GLU A 413 5.81 -0.43 -20.28
C GLU A 413 4.53 0.38 -20.11
N LEU A 414 4.15 0.62 -18.85
CA LEU A 414 3.07 1.56 -18.57
C LEU A 414 3.64 2.97 -18.72
N PRO A 415 2.98 3.85 -19.49
CA PRO A 415 3.44 5.21 -19.68
C PRO A 415 3.64 5.91 -18.34
N GLU A 416 4.67 6.76 -18.26
CA GLU A 416 4.87 7.63 -17.10
C GLU A 416 3.55 8.32 -16.78
N TRP A 417 3.14 8.30 -15.50
CA TRP A 417 1.92 8.97 -15.10
C TRP A 417 2.05 10.46 -15.42
N MET A 418 1.34 10.90 -16.42
CA MET A 418 1.06 12.31 -16.62
C MET A 418 -0.40 12.52 -16.28
N PRO A 419 -0.73 13.48 -15.41
CA PRO A 419 -2.12 13.91 -15.30
C PRO A 419 -2.59 14.25 -16.72
N PRO A 420 -3.76 13.81 -17.13
CA PRO A 420 -4.27 14.16 -18.45
C PRO A 420 -4.20 15.68 -18.58
N PRO A 421 -3.70 16.20 -19.72
CA PRO A 421 -3.58 17.63 -19.89
C PRO A 421 -4.93 18.30 -19.58
N GLU A 422 -4.89 19.36 -18.79
CA GLU A 422 -6.11 20.05 -18.31
C GLU A 422 -7.16 20.24 -19.42
N THR A 423 -6.72 20.51 -20.63
CA THR A 423 -7.54 20.60 -21.83
C THR A 423 -8.27 19.32 -22.21
N GLY A 424 -7.70 18.14 -21.92
CA GLY A 424 -8.31 16.84 -22.25
C GLY A 424 -9.50 16.49 -21.36
N ILE A 425 -9.38 16.75 -20.05
CA ILE A 425 -10.45 16.50 -19.09
C ILE A 425 -11.61 17.46 -19.34
N ARG A 426 -11.33 18.74 -19.56
CA ARG A 426 -12.35 19.75 -19.88
C ARG A 426 -13.12 19.39 -21.15
N ARG A 427 -12.41 19.00 -22.21
CA ARG A 427 -13.01 18.55 -23.46
C ARG A 427 -13.89 17.32 -23.25
N HIS A 428 -13.43 16.34 -22.47
CA HIS A 428 -14.20 15.13 -22.20
C HIS A 428 -15.46 15.39 -21.38
N ILE A 429 -15.39 16.24 -20.35
CA ILE A 429 -16.56 16.67 -19.57
C ILE A 429 -17.57 17.36 -20.48
N LEU A 430 -17.12 18.28 -21.35
CA LEU A 430 -17.98 18.96 -22.31
C LEU A 430 -18.59 18.00 -23.34
N GLU A 431 -17.87 17.02 -23.84
CA GLU A 431 -18.42 16.00 -24.75
C GLU A 431 -19.49 15.15 -24.06
N VAL A 432 -19.30 14.80 -22.77
CA VAL A 432 -20.31 14.08 -21.99
C VAL A 432 -21.55 14.94 -21.76
N ILE A 433 -21.36 16.23 -21.48
CA ILE A 433 -22.47 17.21 -21.33
C ILE A 433 -23.22 17.38 -22.66
N LYS A 434 -22.52 17.61 -23.77
CA LYS A 434 -23.07 17.70 -25.12
C LYS A 434 -23.94 16.51 -25.51
N ARG A 435 -23.40 15.30 -25.34
CA ARG A 435 -24.12 14.04 -25.69
C ARG A 435 -25.38 13.79 -24.88
N ARG A 436 -25.48 14.35 -23.66
CA ARG A 436 -26.60 14.07 -22.75
C ARG A 436 -27.69 15.11 -22.75
N LEU A 437 -27.33 16.38 -23.05
CA LEU A 437 -28.27 17.50 -23.00
C LEU A 437 -28.92 17.77 -24.35
N ASP A 438 -28.46 17.09 -25.41
CA ASP A 438 -28.90 17.39 -26.81
C ASP A 438 -28.83 18.92 -27.12
N VAL A 439 -27.87 19.59 -26.47
CA VAL A 439 -27.66 21.03 -26.55
C VAL A 439 -26.87 21.36 -27.81
N ARG A 440 -27.30 22.32 -28.57
CA ARG A 440 -26.60 22.78 -29.77
C ARG A 440 -25.26 23.43 -29.42
N GLU A 441 -24.28 23.34 -30.35
CA GLU A 441 -22.92 23.84 -30.14
C GLU A 441 -22.83 25.34 -29.78
N ASP A 442 -23.78 26.12 -30.23
CA ASP A 442 -23.89 27.56 -30.03
C ASP A 442 -24.47 27.97 -28.66
N GLU A 443 -25.07 27.05 -27.92
CA GLU A 443 -25.68 27.29 -26.60
C GLU A 443 -24.71 27.03 -25.42
N LEU A 444 -23.58 26.38 -25.65
CA LEU A 444 -22.52 26.19 -24.66
C LEU A 444 -21.50 27.31 -24.84
N ALA A 445 -21.61 28.34 -24.02
CA ALA A 445 -20.66 29.45 -24.05
C ALA A 445 -19.23 28.90 -23.83
N GLU A 446 -18.32 29.21 -24.75
CA GLU A 446 -16.89 28.90 -24.64
C GLU A 446 -16.27 29.44 -23.35
N ASP A 447 -16.90 30.42 -22.71
CA ASP A 447 -16.49 31.01 -21.42
C ASP A 447 -16.67 30.10 -20.20
N LEU A 448 -17.39 28.99 -20.31
CA LEU A 448 -17.56 28.02 -19.24
C LEU A 448 -16.33 27.08 -19.07
N ILE A 449 -15.52 26.92 -20.13
CA ILE A 449 -14.37 26.00 -20.15
C ILE A 449 -13.25 26.39 -19.17
N PRO A 450 -12.89 27.68 -19.01
CA PRO A 450 -11.82 28.08 -18.10
C PRO A 450 -12.14 28.00 -16.60
N LYS A 451 -13.44 27.90 -16.25
CA LYS A 451 -13.93 28.10 -14.88
C LYS A 451 -14.27 26.83 -14.12
N VAL A 452 -14.15 25.64 -14.74
CA VAL A 452 -14.40 24.36 -14.07
C VAL A 452 -13.13 23.94 -13.34
N PRO A 453 -13.11 23.86 -11.99
CA PRO A 453 -11.95 23.39 -11.27
C PRO A 453 -11.66 21.94 -11.63
N LEU A 454 -10.44 21.71 -12.07
CA LEU A 454 -9.94 20.38 -12.46
C LEU A 454 -9.39 19.67 -11.25
N ASN A 455 -10.27 19.13 -10.43
CA ASN A 455 -9.86 18.13 -9.45
C ASN A 455 -10.49 16.79 -9.80
N CYS A 456 -9.85 15.69 -9.40
CA CYS A 456 -10.38 14.33 -9.58
C CYS A 456 -11.77 14.15 -8.98
N TYR A 457 -12.13 14.98 -8.01
CA TYR A 457 -13.46 15.01 -7.38
C TYR A 457 -14.54 15.44 -8.34
N ALA A 458 -14.33 16.53 -9.10
CA ALA A 458 -15.30 17.01 -10.09
C ALA A 458 -15.53 15.98 -11.21
N TYR A 459 -14.48 15.29 -11.67
CA TYR A 459 -14.59 14.22 -12.66
C TYR A 459 -15.37 13.01 -12.10
N LYS A 460 -15.05 12.57 -10.89
CA LYS A 460 -15.71 11.45 -10.21
C LYS A 460 -17.19 11.78 -9.97
N ARG A 461 -17.48 12.99 -9.49
CA ARG A 461 -18.85 13.44 -9.23
C ARG A 461 -19.67 13.60 -10.52
N ALA A 462 -19.07 14.10 -11.58
CA ALA A 462 -19.72 14.14 -12.92
C ALA A 462 -20.01 12.72 -13.46
N THR A 463 -19.15 11.75 -13.14
CA THR A 463 -19.33 10.34 -13.52
C THR A 463 -20.39 9.65 -12.65
N GLU A 464 -20.47 9.97 -11.35
CA GLU A 464 -21.51 9.48 -10.43
C GLU A 464 -22.89 10.05 -10.75
N LEU A 465 -22.97 11.31 -11.16
CA LEU A 465 -24.18 11.96 -11.64
C LEU A 465 -24.62 11.49 -13.03
N ARG A 466 -23.80 10.66 -13.66
CA ARG A 466 -24.06 10.05 -14.97
C ARG A 466 -25.42 9.35 -15.06
N ASP A 467 -25.94 8.82 -13.97
CA ASP A 467 -27.20 8.08 -13.89
C ASP A 467 -28.34 8.93 -13.29
N GLN A 468 -28.06 10.21 -12.94
CA GLN A 468 -29.07 11.15 -12.45
C GLN A 468 -29.60 12.04 -13.58
N SER A 469 -30.78 12.63 -13.37
CA SER A 469 -31.41 13.51 -14.37
C SER A 469 -30.52 14.69 -14.74
N VAL A 470 -30.67 15.15 -15.99
CA VAL A 470 -29.93 16.28 -16.60
C VAL A 470 -29.85 17.50 -15.70
N GLY A 471 -30.92 17.79 -14.91
CA GLY A 471 -30.93 18.88 -13.95
C GLY A 471 -29.89 18.80 -12.84
N GLY A 472 -29.57 17.60 -12.35
CA GLY A 472 -28.58 17.43 -11.29
C GLY A 472 -27.15 17.79 -11.73
N LEU A 473 -26.78 17.51 -12.97
CA LEU A 473 -25.48 17.86 -13.53
C LEU A 473 -25.29 19.36 -13.72
N ALA A 474 -26.36 20.05 -14.19
CA ALA A 474 -26.35 21.51 -14.38
C ALA A 474 -26.23 22.24 -13.03
N VAL A 475 -26.95 21.79 -12.00
CA VAL A 475 -26.87 22.36 -10.65
C VAL A 475 -25.45 22.14 -10.06
N PHE A 476 -24.88 20.96 -10.22
CA PHE A 476 -23.51 20.66 -9.73
C PHE A 476 -22.45 21.56 -10.39
N ILE A 477 -22.54 21.79 -11.70
CA ILE A 477 -21.61 22.68 -12.40
C ILE A 477 -21.78 24.12 -11.91
N HIS A 478 -23.00 24.55 -11.64
CA HIS A 478 -23.30 25.89 -11.14
C HIS A 478 -22.80 26.08 -9.70
N GLU A 479 -22.96 25.08 -8.82
CA GLU A 479 -22.43 25.10 -7.44
C GLU A 479 -20.91 25.19 -7.42
N GLN A 480 -20.23 24.41 -8.26
CA GLN A 480 -18.74 24.43 -8.34
C GLN A 480 -18.24 25.77 -8.92
N GLN A 481 -19.00 26.45 -9.75
CA GLN A 481 -18.67 27.79 -10.23
C GLN A 481 -18.80 28.84 -9.12
N THR A 482 -19.78 28.71 -8.24
CA THR A 482 -20.00 29.64 -7.11
C THR A 482 -18.95 29.47 -6.04
N GLU A 483 -18.52 28.24 -5.72
CA GLU A 483 -17.41 27.98 -4.77
C GLU A 483 -16.07 28.53 -5.28
N ALA A 484 -15.74 28.29 -6.56
CA ALA A 484 -14.49 28.80 -7.14
C ALA A 484 -14.43 30.34 -7.20
N THR A 485 -15.58 31.05 -7.29
CA THR A 485 -15.64 32.52 -7.20
C THR A 485 -15.49 33.02 -5.76
N TRP A 486 -15.85 32.22 -4.75
CA TRP A 486 -15.68 32.59 -3.33
C TRP A 486 -14.23 32.45 -2.86
N GLU A 487 -13.51 31.42 -3.29
CA GLU A 487 -12.08 31.23 -2.95
C GLU A 487 -11.16 32.26 -3.65
N ALA A 488 -11.58 32.83 -4.77
CA ALA A 488 -10.82 33.88 -5.45
C ALA A 488 -11.06 35.31 -4.86
N PHE A 489 -11.98 35.44 -3.92
CA PHE A 489 -12.32 36.70 -3.26
C PHE A 489 -11.90 36.80 -1.79
N ASN A 490 -11.37 35.72 -1.18
CA ASN A 490 -10.76 35.68 0.13
C ASN A 490 -9.27 35.29 0.03
#